data_5690cca66056f750f0abaea3cb8a3cbe
#
_entry.id   5690cca66056f750f0abaea3cb8a3cbe
#
_cell.length_a   1.000
_cell.length_b   1.000
_cell.length_c   1.000
_cell.angle_alpha   90.00
_cell.angle_beta   90.00
_cell.angle_gamma   90.00
#
_symmetry.space_group_name_H-M   'P 1'
#
loop_
_entity.id
_entity.type
_entity.pdbx_description
1 polymer ?
#
loop_
_entity_poly.entity_id
_entity_poly.type
_entity_poly.pdbx_seq_one_letter_code
_entity_poly.pdbx_strand_id
1 'polypeptide(L)'
;MNNDFLLGGDLPVGRIGFGAMRLPANGITGPPRDPGTGRAVLRRAVELGADHIDTAAFYVSDDRSVRANDLIREALHPYPDGLVIATKVGPARTPDGGLTQIHDPAGLRRSVEENLETLGVDRLDLVYLRIGMMGAPHGESVAARFMALAAMRAEGLIRHLGLSNIDSGHLAEARTIAPVAAVQNHFHAGRRDDARLLAACEEAGIAFVPFFPLGGGISDLSGDRMREVTERHGVSVPQIALAWLLRCSPVTLAIPGTGSLAHLEENMAARSIALTPQDLSDLA
;
A
#
# COMPACT_ATOMS: atom_id res chain seq x y z
N MET A 1 -6.39 1.67 21.23
CA MET A 1 -5.75 1.24 19.97
C MET A 1 -4.30 1.67 20.06
N ASN A 2 -3.34 0.74 20.00
CA ASN A 2 -1.94 1.11 19.91
C ASN A 2 -1.67 1.62 18.49
N ASN A 3 -1.71 2.91 18.29
CA ASN A 3 -1.30 3.54 17.05
C ASN A 3 0.23 3.57 17.04
N ASP A 4 0.81 2.58 16.40
CA ASP A 4 2.25 2.30 16.49
C ASP A 4 3.10 3.22 15.61
N PHE A 5 2.49 4.00 14.70
CA PHE A 5 3.17 4.92 13.81
C PHE A 5 2.35 6.20 13.54
N LEU A 6 3.03 7.34 13.46
CA LEU A 6 2.41 8.64 13.15
C LEU A 6 2.72 9.03 11.70
N LEU A 7 1.86 8.61 10.77
CA LEU A 7 2.03 8.84 9.34
C LEU A 7 1.94 10.34 9.03
N GLY A 8 2.95 10.88 8.34
CA GLY A 8 3.04 12.30 8.05
C GLY A 8 3.17 13.21 9.27
N GLY A 9 3.33 12.65 10.46
CA GLY A 9 3.48 13.37 11.72
C GLY A 9 2.17 13.69 12.44
N ASP A 10 1.00 13.35 11.87
CA ASP A 10 -0.31 13.73 12.42
C ASP A 10 -1.45 12.72 12.17
N LEU A 11 -1.18 11.60 11.46
CA LEU A 11 -2.13 10.52 11.24
C LEU A 11 -1.68 9.25 11.98
N PRO A 12 -2.25 8.96 13.16
CA PRO A 12 -1.91 7.76 13.90
C PRO A 12 -2.48 6.52 13.18
N VAL A 13 -1.62 5.54 12.90
CA VAL A 13 -1.99 4.28 12.23
C VAL A 13 -1.29 3.08 12.87
N GLY A 14 -1.97 1.94 12.88
CA GLY A 14 -1.37 0.65 13.22
C GLY A 14 -0.41 0.19 12.14
N ARG A 15 0.42 -0.81 12.45
CA ARG A 15 1.46 -1.26 11.53
C ARG A 15 0.99 -2.30 10.49
N ILE A 16 -0.26 -2.78 10.62
CA ILE A 16 -0.93 -3.62 9.60
C ILE A 16 -2.24 -2.97 9.20
N GLY A 17 -2.32 -2.53 7.95
CA GLY A 17 -3.52 -2.06 7.28
C GLY A 17 -4.06 -3.08 6.27
N PHE A 18 -4.78 -2.61 5.26
CA PHE A 18 -5.40 -3.45 4.25
C PHE A 18 -5.15 -2.94 2.83
N GLY A 19 -4.72 -3.83 1.92
CA GLY A 19 -4.54 -3.54 0.50
C GLY A 19 -5.77 -3.94 -0.33
N ALA A 20 -6.40 -2.98 -1.02
CA ALA A 20 -7.65 -3.20 -1.76
C ALA A 20 -7.46 -3.74 -3.19
N MET A 21 -6.23 -3.88 -3.69
CA MET A 21 -5.95 -4.26 -5.08
C MET A 21 -6.64 -5.57 -5.53
N ARG A 22 -6.79 -6.55 -4.62
CA ARG A 22 -7.38 -7.86 -4.92
C ARG A 22 -8.90 -7.93 -4.75
N LEU A 23 -9.56 -6.82 -4.47
CA LEU A 23 -11.01 -6.79 -4.32
C LEU A 23 -11.75 -6.78 -5.65
N PRO A 24 -11.37 -5.94 -6.65
CA PRO A 24 -12.05 -5.94 -7.96
C PRO A 24 -11.74 -7.18 -8.79
N ALA A 25 -10.51 -7.69 -8.72
CA ALA A 25 -10.00 -8.81 -9.49
C ALA A 25 -8.98 -9.61 -8.70
N ASN A 26 -8.55 -10.78 -9.17
CA ASN A 26 -7.54 -11.60 -8.49
C ASN A 26 -6.09 -11.13 -8.73
N GLY A 27 -5.89 -9.93 -9.24
CA GLY A 27 -4.60 -9.29 -9.52
C GLY A 27 -4.81 -7.81 -9.80
N ILE A 28 -3.84 -7.18 -10.46
CA ILE A 28 -3.98 -5.81 -10.98
C ILE A 28 -5.01 -5.80 -12.11
N THR A 29 -5.12 -6.91 -12.85
CA THR A 29 -6.07 -7.19 -13.94
C THR A 29 -6.76 -8.52 -13.68
N GLY A 30 -7.86 -8.76 -14.34
CA GLY A 30 -8.60 -10.02 -14.29
C GLY A 30 -10.12 -9.82 -14.31
N PRO A 31 -10.87 -10.94 -14.43
CA PRO A 31 -12.32 -10.90 -14.39
C PRO A 31 -12.84 -10.33 -13.08
N PRO A 32 -14.05 -9.72 -13.09
CA PRO A 32 -14.65 -9.14 -11.89
C PRO A 32 -14.86 -10.20 -10.80
N ARG A 33 -14.59 -9.82 -9.57
CA ARG A 33 -14.92 -10.59 -8.37
C ARG A 33 -16.28 -10.14 -7.83
N ASP A 34 -16.89 -10.98 -6.99
CA ASP A 34 -18.15 -10.64 -6.32
C ASP A 34 -18.00 -9.39 -5.44
N PRO A 35 -18.74 -8.29 -5.74
CA PRO A 35 -18.68 -7.06 -4.95
C PRO A 35 -19.18 -7.24 -3.52
N GLY A 36 -20.11 -8.18 -3.29
CA GLY A 36 -20.64 -8.49 -1.96
C GLY A 36 -19.54 -9.00 -1.03
N THR A 37 -18.74 -9.93 -1.52
CA THR A 37 -17.55 -10.44 -0.80
C THR A 37 -16.52 -9.33 -0.57
N GLY A 38 -16.28 -8.47 -1.57
CA GLY A 38 -15.36 -7.34 -1.44
C GLY A 38 -15.75 -6.40 -0.30
N ARG A 39 -17.04 -6.03 -0.23
CA ARG A 39 -17.56 -5.19 0.87
C ARG A 39 -17.50 -5.88 2.24
N ALA A 40 -17.79 -7.18 2.30
CA ALA A 40 -17.68 -7.94 3.55
C ALA A 40 -16.24 -7.98 4.07
N VAL A 41 -15.25 -8.19 3.21
CA VAL A 41 -13.83 -8.18 3.55
C VAL A 41 -13.41 -6.80 4.08
N LEU A 42 -13.84 -5.70 3.45
CA LEU A 42 -13.52 -4.34 3.91
C LEU A 42 -14.08 -4.04 5.29
N ARG A 43 -15.36 -4.35 5.54
CA ARG A 43 -15.96 -4.18 6.87
C ARG A 43 -15.22 -4.99 7.92
N ARG A 44 -14.94 -6.26 7.60
CA ARG A 44 -14.22 -7.14 8.52
C ARG A 44 -12.79 -6.67 8.79
N ALA A 45 -12.11 -6.07 7.81
CA ALA A 45 -10.77 -5.50 8.00
C ALA A 45 -10.79 -4.39 9.07
N VAL A 46 -11.75 -3.47 8.98
CA VAL A 46 -11.93 -2.39 9.97
C VAL A 46 -12.33 -2.95 11.34
N GLU A 47 -13.24 -3.92 11.41
CA GLU A 47 -13.61 -4.61 12.66
C GLU A 47 -12.41 -5.28 13.34
N LEU A 48 -11.48 -5.84 12.55
CA LEU A 48 -10.23 -6.43 13.03
C LEU A 48 -9.17 -5.37 13.38
N GLY A 49 -9.48 -4.09 13.21
CA GLY A 49 -8.61 -2.97 13.59
C GLY A 49 -7.62 -2.54 12.50
N ALA A 50 -7.91 -2.78 11.22
CA ALA A 50 -7.24 -2.09 10.14
C ALA A 50 -7.72 -0.62 10.13
N ASP A 51 -6.83 0.30 10.39
CA ASP A 51 -7.08 1.74 10.48
C ASP A 51 -6.49 2.51 9.28
N HIS A 52 -5.88 1.81 8.33
CA HIS A 52 -5.50 2.37 7.05
C HIS A 52 -5.75 1.39 5.90
N ILE A 53 -6.22 1.93 4.77
CA ILE A 53 -6.53 1.19 3.55
C ILE A 53 -5.74 1.77 2.40
N ASP A 54 -5.05 0.90 1.66
CA ASP A 54 -4.33 1.24 0.44
C ASP A 54 -5.15 0.87 -0.79
N THR A 55 -5.42 1.85 -1.65
CA THR A 55 -6.19 1.68 -2.89
C THR A 55 -5.54 2.38 -4.09
N ALA A 56 -6.24 2.43 -5.22
CA ALA A 56 -5.94 3.24 -6.39
C ALA A 56 -7.16 3.28 -7.32
N ALA A 57 -7.41 4.39 -8.02
CA ALA A 57 -8.50 4.50 -8.99
C ALA A 57 -8.36 3.51 -10.16
N PHE A 58 -7.14 3.10 -10.51
CA PHE A 58 -6.88 2.10 -11.55
C PHE A 58 -7.01 0.64 -11.07
N TYR A 59 -7.36 0.39 -9.79
CA TYR A 59 -7.71 -0.95 -9.31
C TYR A 59 -9.14 -1.27 -9.71
N VAL A 60 -9.30 -1.83 -10.90
CA VAL A 60 -10.58 -2.15 -11.51
C VAL A 60 -10.52 -3.51 -12.20
N SER A 61 -11.65 -4.22 -12.30
CA SER A 61 -11.78 -5.43 -13.11
C SER A 61 -11.59 -5.12 -14.60
N ASP A 62 -11.31 -6.14 -15.42
CA ASP A 62 -11.04 -5.95 -16.87
C ASP A 62 -12.22 -5.32 -17.59
N ASP A 63 -13.46 -5.69 -17.22
CA ASP A 63 -14.70 -5.12 -17.75
C ASP A 63 -15.11 -3.79 -17.08
N ARG A 64 -14.32 -3.32 -16.09
CA ARG A 64 -14.55 -2.09 -15.30
C ARG A 64 -15.84 -2.08 -14.49
N SER A 65 -16.50 -3.20 -14.33
CA SER A 65 -17.75 -3.31 -13.57
C SER A 65 -17.53 -3.24 -12.05
N VAL A 66 -16.33 -3.61 -11.59
CA VAL A 66 -15.95 -3.58 -10.16
C VAL A 66 -14.72 -2.72 -9.97
N ARG A 67 -14.81 -1.72 -9.08
CA ARG A 67 -13.74 -0.77 -8.74
C ARG A 67 -13.46 -0.80 -7.25
N ALA A 68 -12.20 -0.77 -6.87
CA ALA A 68 -11.80 -0.81 -5.45
C ALA A 68 -12.33 0.38 -4.66
N ASN A 69 -12.24 1.60 -5.23
CA ASN A 69 -12.72 2.81 -4.55
C ASN A 69 -14.24 2.78 -4.31
N ASP A 70 -15.02 2.29 -5.29
CA ASP A 70 -16.48 2.16 -5.13
C ASP A 70 -16.81 1.16 -4.03
N LEU A 71 -16.11 0.00 -3.98
CA LEU A 71 -16.28 -0.98 -2.91
C LEU A 71 -15.94 -0.41 -1.53
N ILE A 72 -14.87 0.39 -1.43
CA ILE A 72 -14.47 1.05 -0.17
C ILE A 72 -15.57 2.03 0.27
N ARG A 73 -16.05 2.88 -0.65
CA ARG A 73 -17.13 3.82 -0.37
C ARG A 73 -18.43 3.12 0.04
N GLU A 74 -18.85 2.11 -0.72
CA GLU A 74 -20.10 1.36 -0.43
C GLU A 74 -20.03 0.58 0.89
N ALA A 75 -18.84 0.10 1.26
CA ALA A 75 -18.68 -0.68 2.49
C ALA A 75 -18.56 0.18 3.74
N LEU A 76 -17.89 1.35 3.66
CA LEU A 76 -17.36 2.06 4.82
C LEU A 76 -17.83 3.52 4.93
N HIS A 77 -18.49 4.09 3.90
CA HIS A 77 -18.99 5.47 4.02
C HIS A 77 -20.32 5.52 4.78
N PRO A 78 -20.52 6.47 5.74
CA PRO A 78 -19.54 7.43 6.23
C PRO A 78 -18.35 6.75 6.90
N TYR A 79 -17.15 7.21 6.57
CA TYR A 79 -15.91 6.57 7.04
C TYR A 79 -15.76 6.67 8.56
N PRO A 80 -15.30 5.60 9.23
CA PRO A 80 -15.00 5.66 10.66
C PRO A 80 -13.96 6.74 10.98
N ASP A 81 -14.11 7.38 12.12
CA ASP A 81 -13.12 8.33 12.61
C ASP A 81 -11.73 7.68 12.73
N GLY A 82 -10.73 8.36 12.19
CA GLY A 82 -9.34 7.89 12.22
C GLY A 82 -8.98 6.87 11.13
N LEU A 83 -9.92 6.45 10.27
CA LEU A 83 -9.58 5.63 9.11
C LEU A 83 -8.82 6.46 8.07
N VAL A 84 -7.60 6.04 7.74
CA VAL A 84 -6.73 6.67 6.74
C VAL A 84 -6.87 5.95 5.40
N ILE A 85 -7.13 6.68 4.31
CA ILE A 85 -7.20 6.12 2.96
C ILE A 85 -6.03 6.64 2.13
N ALA A 86 -5.13 5.73 1.75
CA ALA A 86 -4.03 6.00 0.85
C ALA A 86 -4.38 5.57 -0.57
N THR A 87 -4.13 6.44 -1.55
CA THR A 87 -4.34 6.14 -2.97
C THR A 87 -3.11 6.46 -3.81
N LYS A 88 -3.17 6.14 -5.10
CA LYS A 88 -2.05 6.32 -6.03
C LYS A 88 -2.51 7.03 -7.29
N VAL A 89 -1.63 7.89 -7.80
CA VAL A 89 -1.74 8.52 -9.12
C VAL A 89 -0.46 8.25 -9.93
N GLY A 90 -0.53 8.43 -11.24
CA GLY A 90 0.53 8.12 -12.19
C GLY A 90 0.09 7.04 -13.17
N PRO A 91 -0.17 5.80 -12.76
CA PRO A 91 -0.76 4.82 -13.65
C PRO A 91 -2.23 5.13 -13.96
N ALA A 92 -2.63 4.84 -15.21
CA ALA A 92 -4.02 4.91 -15.67
C ALA A 92 -4.37 3.71 -16.54
N ARG A 93 -5.64 3.32 -16.57
CA ARG A 93 -6.14 2.26 -17.46
C ARG A 93 -6.29 2.80 -18.87
N THR A 94 -5.73 2.08 -19.83
CA THR A 94 -5.96 2.31 -21.27
C THR A 94 -7.30 1.73 -21.72
N PRO A 95 -7.88 2.20 -22.84
CA PRO A 95 -9.16 1.68 -23.34
C PRO A 95 -9.15 0.17 -23.62
N ASP A 96 -8.02 -0.40 -24.00
CA ASP A 96 -7.81 -1.82 -24.25
C ASP A 96 -7.53 -2.66 -22.98
N GLY A 97 -7.65 -2.04 -21.78
CA GLY A 97 -7.48 -2.71 -20.48
C GLY A 97 -6.06 -2.75 -19.95
N GLY A 98 -5.07 -2.25 -20.70
CA GLY A 98 -3.68 -2.11 -20.26
C GLY A 98 -3.49 -1.01 -19.21
N LEU A 99 -2.23 -0.75 -18.88
CA LEU A 99 -1.80 0.38 -18.02
C LEU A 99 -0.85 1.28 -18.79
N THR A 100 -1.00 2.59 -18.59
CA THR A 100 -0.09 3.64 -19.07
C THR A 100 0.34 4.53 -17.91
N GLN A 101 1.32 5.42 -18.16
CA GLN A 101 1.76 6.41 -17.18
C GLN A 101 1.25 7.80 -17.57
N ILE A 102 0.76 8.52 -16.57
CA ILE A 102 0.42 9.94 -16.67
C ILE A 102 1.66 10.76 -16.33
N HIS A 103 2.11 11.58 -17.26
CA HIS A 103 3.30 12.42 -17.07
C HIS A 103 2.94 13.90 -16.92
N ASP A 104 1.80 14.33 -17.45
CA ASP A 104 1.40 15.73 -17.47
C ASP A 104 0.63 16.13 -16.18
N PRO A 105 0.81 17.37 -15.70
CA PRO A 105 0.14 17.88 -14.49
C PRO A 105 -1.39 17.85 -14.55
N ALA A 106 -1.98 18.10 -15.72
CA ALA A 106 -3.44 18.11 -15.88
C ALA A 106 -4.02 16.69 -15.78
N GLY A 107 -3.32 15.69 -16.31
CA GLY A 107 -3.68 14.29 -16.15
C GLY A 107 -3.58 13.82 -14.70
N LEU A 108 -2.54 14.24 -13.98
CA LEU A 108 -2.41 13.94 -12.54
C LEU A 108 -3.55 14.59 -11.74
N ARG A 109 -3.94 15.82 -12.07
CA ARG A 109 -5.08 16.50 -11.43
C ARG A 109 -6.37 15.69 -11.65
N ARG A 110 -6.68 15.31 -12.88
CA ARG A 110 -7.87 14.47 -13.17
C ARG A 110 -7.84 13.16 -12.37
N SER A 111 -6.66 12.55 -12.20
CA SER A 111 -6.52 11.32 -11.42
C SER A 111 -6.76 11.56 -9.92
N VAL A 112 -6.35 12.71 -9.36
CA VAL A 112 -6.67 13.10 -7.98
C VAL A 112 -8.17 13.35 -7.84
N GLU A 113 -8.79 14.11 -8.75
CA GLU A 113 -10.22 14.41 -8.76
C GLU A 113 -11.07 13.13 -8.90
N GLU A 114 -10.66 12.17 -9.74
CA GLU A 114 -11.31 10.85 -9.85
C GLU A 114 -11.28 10.09 -8.50
N ASN A 115 -10.16 10.14 -7.77
CA ASN A 115 -10.07 9.50 -6.47
C ASN A 115 -10.96 10.19 -5.43
N LEU A 116 -11.03 11.52 -5.41
CA LEU A 116 -11.93 12.28 -4.54
C LEU A 116 -13.39 11.90 -4.79
N GLU A 117 -13.79 11.90 -6.07
CA GLU A 117 -15.16 11.58 -6.49
C GLU A 117 -15.56 10.13 -6.14
N THR A 118 -14.72 9.16 -6.52
CA THR A 118 -15.02 7.72 -6.33
C THR A 118 -14.99 7.30 -4.86
N LEU A 119 -14.11 7.89 -4.05
CA LEU A 119 -14.09 7.69 -2.60
C LEU A 119 -15.15 8.53 -1.88
N GLY A 120 -15.69 9.59 -2.49
CA GLY A 120 -16.68 10.47 -1.87
C GLY A 120 -16.12 11.31 -0.72
N VAL A 121 -14.91 11.87 -0.89
CA VAL A 121 -14.22 12.71 0.09
C VAL A 121 -13.78 14.03 -0.54
N ASP A 122 -13.69 15.09 0.27
CA ASP A 122 -13.24 16.41 -0.18
C ASP A 122 -11.71 16.53 -0.13
N ARG A 123 -11.02 15.64 0.58
CA ARG A 123 -9.57 15.60 0.72
C ARG A 123 -9.06 14.17 0.85
N LEU A 124 -8.00 13.82 0.11
CA LEU A 124 -7.29 12.54 0.22
C LEU A 124 -6.27 12.61 1.36
N ASP A 125 -6.19 11.58 2.20
CA ASP A 125 -5.26 11.54 3.33
C ASP A 125 -3.81 11.36 2.88
N LEU A 126 -3.56 10.42 1.96
CA LEU A 126 -2.23 10.14 1.41
C LEU A 126 -2.34 9.80 -0.08
N VAL A 127 -1.58 10.50 -0.91
CA VAL A 127 -1.48 10.25 -2.34
C VAL A 127 -0.05 9.89 -2.71
N TYR A 128 0.16 8.69 -3.23
CA TYR A 128 1.43 8.27 -3.81
C TYR A 128 1.53 8.71 -5.27
N LEU A 129 2.61 9.37 -5.65
CA LEU A 129 3.07 9.39 -7.03
C LEU A 129 3.73 8.05 -7.34
N ARG A 130 3.06 7.19 -8.10
CA ARG A 130 3.63 5.92 -8.55
C ARG A 130 4.26 6.12 -9.93
N ILE A 131 5.53 5.75 -10.06
CA ILE A 131 6.27 5.82 -11.31
C ILE A 131 6.63 4.43 -11.83
N GLY A 132 6.81 4.32 -13.14
CA GLY A 132 7.12 3.04 -13.80
C GLY A 132 6.07 1.97 -13.60
N MET A 133 6.40 0.75 -14.00
CA MET A 133 5.50 -0.40 -13.89
C MET A 133 5.84 -1.28 -12.68
N MET A 134 6.75 -2.24 -12.81
CA MET A 134 7.15 -3.17 -11.75
C MET A 134 8.55 -2.91 -11.18
N GLY A 135 9.33 -2.04 -11.79
CA GLY A 135 10.64 -1.60 -11.33
C GLY A 135 10.76 -0.08 -11.41
N ALA A 136 11.55 0.52 -10.54
CA ALA A 136 11.81 1.96 -10.56
C ALA A 136 12.48 2.34 -11.90
N PRO A 137 11.97 3.36 -12.62
CA PRO A 137 12.62 3.86 -13.82
C PRO A 137 13.84 4.69 -13.42
N HIS A 138 15.03 4.12 -13.57
CA HIS A 138 16.28 4.80 -13.24
C HIS A 138 16.51 6.03 -14.11
N GLY A 139 16.95 7.15 -13.50
CA GLY A 139 17.32 8.38 -14.20
C GLY A 139 16.16 9.24 -14.70
N GLU A 140 14.92 8.86 -14.46
CA GLU A 140 13.76 9.70 -14.76
C GLU A 140 13.47 10.65 -13.59
N SER A 141 13.41 11.96 -13.84
CA SER A 141 13.05 12.95 -12.80
C SER A 141 11.58 12.84 -12.43
N VAL A 142 11.29 12.93 -11.13
CA VAL A 142 9.93 13.05 -10.59
C VAL A 142 9.50 14.48 -10.33
N ALA A 143 10.41 15.47 -10.47
CA ALA A 143 10.21 16.82 -10.02
C ALA A 143 8.93 17.47 -10.55
N ALA A 144 8.71 17.48 -11.86
CA ALA A 144 7.54 18.14 -12.46
C ALA A 144 6.21 17.52 -11.97
N ARG A 145 6.15 16.19 -11.89
CA ARG A 145 4.97 15.44 -11.41
C ARG A 145 4.76 15.66 -9.92
N PHE A 146 5.83 15.62 -9.12
CA PHE A 146 5.73 15.81 -7.68
C PHE A 146 5.39 17.25 -7.31
N MET A 147 5.90 18.25 -8.03
CA MET A 147 5.48 19.65 -7.90
C MET A 147 3.98 19.84 -8.17
N ALA A 148 3.43 19.16 -9.17
CA ALA A 148 1.99 19.19 -9.43
C ALA A 148 1.17 18.67 -8.24
N LEU A 149 1.59 17.56 -7.61
CA LEU A 149 0.95 17.04 -6.40
C LEU A 149 1.15 17.97 -5.20
N ALA A 150 2.32 18.58 -5.05
CA ALA A 150 2.58 19.56 -4.00
C ALA A 150 1.68 20.80 -4.12
N ALA A 151 1.39 21.26 -5.34
CA ALA A 151 0.42 22.33 -5.59
C ALA A 151 -1.00 21.92 -5.15
N MET A 152 -1.47 20.72 -5.52
CA MET A 152 -2.77 20.19 -5.09
C MET A 152 -2.86 19.97 -3.56
N ARG A 153 -1.73 19.63 -2.91
CA ARG A 153 -1.65 19.62 -1.45
C ARG A 153 -1.82 21.03 -0.86
N ALA A 154 -1.21 22.04 -1.45
CA ALA A 154 -1.37 23.43 -1.01
C ALA A 154 -2.81 23.96 -1.22
N GLU A 155 -3.52 23.46 -2.23
CA GLU A 155 -4.94 23.71 -2.47
C GLU A 155 -5.87 23.01 -1.46
N GLY A 156 -5.36 22.05 -0.67
CA GLY A 156 -6.13 21.30 0.31
C GLY A 156 -6.79 20.02 -0.21
N LEU A 157 -6.56 19.63 -1.47
CA LEU A 157 -7.09 18.39 -2.06
C LEU A 157 -6.38 17.13 -1.53
N ILE A 158 -5.15 17.27 -1.07
CA ILE A 158 -4.30 16.20 -0.55
C ILE A 158 -3.73 16.63 0.81
N ARG A 159 -3.77 15.74 1.80
CA ARG A 159 -3.16 15.99 3.11
C ARG A 159 -1.66 15.67 3.09
N HIS A 160 -1.29 14.46 2.68
CA HIS A 160 0.09 13.98 2.64
C HIS A 160 0.46 13.43 1.27
N LEU A 161 1.75 13.59 0.92
CA LEU A 161 2.33 13.08 -0.31
C LEU A 161 3.23 11.88 -0.01
N GLY A 162 3.19 10.91 -0.90
CA GLY A 162 4.07 9.75 -0.91
C GLY A 162 4.64 9.49 -2.29
N LEU A 163 5.54 8.52 -2.36
CA LEU A 163 6.15 8.05 -3.60
C LEU A 163 6.01 6.54 -3.70
N SER A 164 5.87 6.00 -4.89
CA SER A 164 5.79 4.55 -5.09
C SER A 164 6.62 4.09 -6.27
N ASN A 165 7.31 2.95 -6.08
CA ASN A 165 8.16 2.31 -7.07
C ASN A 165 9.34 3.20 -7.49
N ILE A 166 10.09 3.69 -6.52
CA ILE A 166 11.16 4.67 -6.66
C ILE A 166 12.52 4.12 -6.23
N ASP A 167 13.58 4.81 -6.57
CA ASP A 167 14.91 4.66 -5.96
C ASP A 167 15.26 5.81 -4.99
N SER A 168 16.45 5.74 -4.39
CA SER A 168 16.92 6.76 -3.43
C SER A 168 17.12 8.13 -4.07
N GLY A 169 17.42 8.21 -5.38
CA GLY A 169 17.56 9.46 -6.12
C GLY A 169 16.22 10.19 -6.23
N HIS A 170 15.16 9.46 -6.58
CA HIS A 170 13.80 10.02 -6.63
C HIS A 170 13.33 10.53 -5.26
N LEU A 171 13.64 9.79 -4.18
CA LEU A 171 13.31 10.24 -2.82
C LEU A 171 14.06 11.54 -2.47
N ALA A 172 15.36 11.59 -2.77
CA ALA A 172 16.15 12.79 -2.52
C ALA A 172 15.62 14.00 -3.30
N GLU A 173 15.32 13.83 -4.60
CA GLU A 173 14.74 14.88 -5.45
C GLU A 173 13.39 15.36 -4.91
N ALA A 174 12.45 14.47 -4.62
CA ALA A 174 11.12 14.84 -4.13
C ALA A 174 11.16 15.60 -2.80
N ARG A 175 12.06 15.22 -1.88
CA ARG A 175 12.23 15.90 -0.59
C ARG A 175 12.72 17.34 -0.69
N THR A 176 13.31 17.73 -1.82
CA THR A 176 13.64 19.15 -2.08
C THR A 176 12.41 19.99 -2.45
N ILE A 177 11.30 19.33 -2.84
CA ILE A 177 10.08 19.98 -3.33
C ILE A 177 9.03 20.09 -2.23
N ALA A 178 8.74 18.98 -1.54
CA ALA A 178 7.75 18.92 -0.48
C ALA A 178 8.03 17.77 0.49
N PRO A 179 7.48 17.80 1.73
CA PRO A 179 7.56 16.66 2.65
C PRO A 179 6.97 15.40 2.03
N VAL A 180 7.71 14.28 2.19
CA VAL A 180 7.28 12.93 1.81
C VAL A 180 6.89 12.18 3.07
N ALA A 181 5.63 11.75 3.18
CA ALA A 181 5.12 11.04 4.35
C ALA A 181 5.34 9.52 4.27
N ALA A 182 5.36 8.96 3.05
CA ALA A 182 5.48 7.52 2.85
C ALA A 182 6.16 7.16 1.52
N VAL A 183 6.86 6.03 1.52
CA VAL A 183 7.41 5.36 0.32
C VAL A 183 6.80 3.97 0.21
N GLN A 184 6.30 3.62 -0.98
CA GLN A 184 5.69 2.32 -1.23
C GLN A 184 6.43 1.59 -2.35
N ASN A 185 7.23 0.57 -1.99
CA ASN A 185 8.05 -0.18 -2.94
C ASN A 185 7.84 -1.70 -2.82
N HIS A 186 8.36 -2.46 -3.80
CA HIS A 186 8.27 -3.91 -3.80
C HIS A 186 9.26 -4.52 -2.80
N PHE A 187 8.76 -4.99 -1.66
CA PHE A 187 9.60 -5.54 -0.61
C PHE A 187 8.88 -6.65 0.17
N HIS A 188 9.53 -7.79 0.37
CA HIS A 188 9.03 -8.92 1.16
C HIS A 188 10.20 -9.86 1.53
N ALA A 189 9.95 -10.90 2.31
CA ALA A 189 10.99 -11.81 2.81
C ALA A 189 11.89 -12.41 1.72
N GLY A 190 11.34 -12.65 0.52
CA GLY A 190 12.07 -13.15 -0.65
C GLY A 190 12.63 -12.06 -1.59
N ARG A 191 12.41 -10.76 -1.30
CA ARG A 191 12.91 -9.63 -2.11
C ARG A 191 13.27 -8.44 -1.24
N ARG A 192 14.57 -8.16 -1.12
CA ARG A 192 15.13 -7.18 -0.17
C ARG A 192 15.98 -6.10 -0.85
N ASP A 193 15.83 -5.91 -2.17
CA ASP A 193 16.66 -4.99 -2.97
C ASP A 193 16.60 -3.55 -2.43
N ASP A 194 15.46 -3.14 -1.87
CA ASP A 194 15.21 -1.80 -1.33
C ASP A 194 15.60 -1.62 0.16
N ALA A 195 16.42 -2.51 0.73
CA ALA A 195 16.84 -2.39 2.14
C ALA A 195 17.54 -1.06 2.46
N ARG A 196 18.32 -0.50 1.52
CA ARG A 196 18.94 0.82 1.67
C ARG A 196 17.91 1.95 1.66
N LEU A 197 16.89 1.85 0.81
CA LEU A 197 15.80 2.82 0.77
C LEU A 197 14.95 2.75 2.04
N LEU A 198 14.71 1.54 2.56
CA LEU A 198 14.05 1.34 3.86
C LEU A 198 14.83 2.03 4.99
N ALA A 199 16.15 1.86 5.06
CA ALA A 199 17.00 2.52 6.06
C ALA A 199 16.93 4.04 5.95
N ALA A 200 16.95 4.60 4.74
CA ALA A 200 16.81 6.05 4.51
C ALA A 200 15.41 6.57 4.92
N CYS A 201 14.37 5.76 4.76
CA CYS A 201 13.03 6.09 5.26
C CYS A 201 12.99 6.09 6.78
N GLU A 202 13.62 5.11 7.43
CA GLU A 202 13.71 5.04 8.89
C GLU A 202 14.42 6.26 9.49
N GLU A 203 15.59 6.63 8.97
CA GLU A 203 16.33 7.82 9.39
C GLU A 203 15.52 9.11 9.24
N ALA A 204 14.66 9.17 8.23
CA ALA A 204 13.85 10.35 7.94
C ALA A 204 12.46 10.35 8.61
N GLY A 205 12.09 9.28 9.34
CA GLY A 205 10.75 9.12 9.90
C GLY A 205 9.64 9.00 8.84
N ILE A 206 9.99 8.53 7.64
CA ILE A 206 9.08 8.31 6.50
C ILE A 206 8.54 6.88 6.58
N ALA A 207 7.22 6.68 6.47
CA ALA A 207 6.64 5.35 6.40
C ALA A 207 7.19 4.57 5.20
N PHE A 208 7.58 3.32 5.41
CA PHE A 208 7.89 2.39 4.32
C PHE A 208 6.76 1.36 4.20
N VAL A 209 6.08 1.36 3.05
CA VAL A 209 4.85 0.58 2.84
C VAL A 209 5.10 -0.47 1.75
N PRO A 210 5.49 -1.71 2.10
CA PRO A 210 5.75 -2.75 1.11
C PRO A 210 4.51 -3.08 0.28
N PHE A 211 4.55 -2.89 -1.05
CA PHE A 211 3.55 -3.54 -1.90
C PHE A 211 3.96 -4.99 -2.18
N PHE A 212 2.98 -5.87 -2.37
CA PHE A 212 3.16 -7.32 -2.43
C PHE A 212 3.90 -7.89 -1.19
N PRO A 213 3.47 -7.54 0.01
CA PRO A 213 4.15 -7.96 1.24
C PRO A 213 4.24 -9.49 1.39
N LEU A 214 3.36 -10.23 0.70
CA LEU A 214 3.29 -11.69 0.64
C LEU A 214 3.69 -12.24 -0.74
N GLY A 215 4.59 -11.54 -1.46
CA GLY A 215 5.08 -11.98 -2.77
C GLY A 215 4.12 -11.79 -3.93
N GLY A 216 2.93 -11.19 -3.71
CA GLY A 216 1.98 -10.86 -4.78
C GLY A 216 1.35 -12.04 -5.53
N GLY A 217 1.59 -13.27 -5.10
CA GLY A 217 1.24 -14.50 -5.81
C GLY A 217 2.21 -14.85 -6.95
N ILE A 218 3.36 -14.16 -7.02
CA ILE A 218 4.42 -14.35 -8.02
C ILE A 218 5.64 -15.02 -7.36
N SER A 219 5.93 -14.67 -6.11
CA SER A 219 7.06 -15.21 -5.35
C SER A 219 6.57 -16.27 -4.37
N ASP A 220 7.23 -17.42 -4.37
CA ASP A 220 7.05 -18.44 -3.32
C ASP A 220 7.89 -18.04 -2.09
N LEU A 221 7.22 -17.91 -0.95
CA LEU A 221 7.85 -17.59 0.33
C LEU A 221 8.07 -18.84 1.20
N SER A 222 7.68 -20.03 0.73
CA SER A 222 7.66 -21.28 1.51
C SER A 222 8.98 -22.06 1.50
N GLY A 223 10.14 -21.40 1.43
CA GLY A 223 11.44 -22.03 1.56
C GLY A 223 11.62 -22.75 2.91
N ASP A 224 12.60 -23.69 3.01
CA ASP A 224 12.79 -24.57 4.18
C ASP A 224 12.89 -23.79 5.49
N ARG A 225 13.69 -22.73 5.53
CA ARG A 225 13.85 -21.87 6.72
C ARG A 225 12.52 -21.23 7.16
N MET A 226 11.72 -20.76 6.19
CA MET A 226 10.42 -20.19 6.47
C MET A 226 9.47 -21.24 7.07
N ARG A 227 9.50 -22.47 6.54
CA ARG A 227 8.70 -23.58 7.05
C ARG A 227 9.09 -23.95 8.49
N GLU A 228 10.38 -24.04 8.79
CA GLU A 228 10.87 -24.33 10.15
C GLU A 228 10.39 -23.30 11.17
N VAL A 229 10.46 -22.00 10.83
CA VAL A 229 9.95 -20.93 11.70
C VAL A 229 8.43 -21.01 11.85
N THR A 230 7.72 -21.28 10.76
CA THR A 230 6.26 -21.46 10.73
C THR A 230 5.81 -22.59 11.65
N GLU A 231 6.47 -23.75 11.59
CA GLU A 231 6.21 -24.91 12.45
C GLU A 231 6.48 -24.60 13.93
N ARG A 232 7.57 -23.88 14.22
CA ARG A 232 7.94 -23.47 15.59
C ARG A 232 6.88 -22.61 16.25
N HIS A 233 6.25 -21.73 15.47
CA HIS A 233 5.20 -20.84 15.95
C HIS A 233 3.78 -21.40 15.82
N GLY A 234 3.58 -22.49 15.07
CA GLY A 234 2.26 -23.08 14.81
C GLY A 234 1.31 -22.16 14.03
N VAL A 235 1.85 -21.33 13.13
CA VAL A 235 1.10 -20.34 12.33
C VAL A 235 1.38 -20.50 10.83
N SER A 236 0.73 -19.74 9.97
CA SER A 236 0.92 -19.83 8.51
C SER A 236 2.15 -19.06 8.00
N VAL A 237 2.67 -19.45 6.81
CA VAL A 237 3.76 -18.73 6.12
C VAL A 237 3.44 -17.23 5.93
N PRO A 238 2.24 -16.83 5.46
CA PRO A 238 1.87 -15.42 5.40
C PRO A 238 2.01 -14.67 6.72
N GLN A 239 1.65 -15.30 7.83
CA GLN A 239 1.76 -14.68 9.15
C GLN A 239 3.21 -14.44 9.56
N ILE A 240 4.10 -15.42 9.36
CA ILE A 240 5.54 -15.25 9.63
C ILE A 240 6.15 -14.19 8.70
N ALA A 241 5.78 -14.18 7.42
CA ALA A 241 6.27 -13.19 6.46
C ALA A 241 5.87 -11.75 6.84
N LEU A 242 4.63 -11.53 7.31
CA LEU A 242 4.18 -10.25 7.81
C LEU A 242 4.88 -9.86 9.13
N ALA A 243 4.99 -10.79 10.08
CA ALA A 243 5.71 -10.56 11.32
C ALA A 243 7.17 -10.18 11.06
N TRP A 244 7.83 -10.85 10.11
CA TRP A 244 9.19 -10.51 9.66
C TRP A 244 9.26 -9.10 9.07
N LEU A 245 8.33 -8.70 8.19
CA LEU A 245 8.27 -7.35 7.62
C LEU A 245 8.19 -6.28 8.71
N LEU A 246 7.34 -6.48 9.73
CA LEU A 246 7.23 -5.56 10.85
C LEU A 246 8.51 -5.46 11.70
N ARG A 247 9.36 -6.48 11.65
CA ARG A 247 10.66 -6.50 12.35
C ARG A 247 11.78 -5.85 11.54
N CYS A 248 11.63 -5.66 10.21
CA CYS A 248 12.65 -5.04 9.38
C CYS A 248 12.94 -3.58 9.78
N SER A 249 11.90 -2.84 10.18
CA SER A 249 12.03 -1.43 10.60
C SER A 249 10.79 -0.97 11.37
N PRO A 250 10.92 -0.06 12.34
CA PRO A 250 9.78 0.54 13.04
C PRO A 250 8.88 1.38 12.13
N VAL A 251 9.37 1.85 10.97
CA VAL A 251 8.59 2.64 10.00
C VAL A 251 7.87 1.78 8.95
N THR A 252 8.00 0.44 9.01
CA THR A 252 7.31 -0.45 8.06
C THR A 252 5.83 -0.57 8.40
N LEU A 253 4.97 -0.26 7.41
CA LEU A 253 3.51 -0.46 7.47
C LEU A 253 3.09 -1.51 6.43
N ALA A 254 2.65 -2.68 6.87
CA ALA A 254 2.24 -3.74 5.96
C ALA A 254 0.79 -3.57 5.49
N ILE A 255 0.55 -3.77 4.19
CA ILE A 255 -0.77 -3.66 3.56
C ILE A 255 -1.16 -4.97 2.84
N PRO A 256 -1.26 -6.12 3.55
CA PRO A 256 -1.65 -7.36 2.91
C PRO A 256 -3.07 -7.25 2.34
N GLY A 257 -3.25 -7.60 1.07
CA GLY A 257 -4.53 -7.59 0.36
C GLY A 257 -5.04 -8.99 0.09
N THR A 258 -6.32 -9.22 0.32
CA THR A 258 -7.01 -10.48 0.04
C THR A 258 -8.48 -10.26 -0.31
N GLY A 259 -9.08 -11.21 -1.00
CA GLY A 259 -10.55 -11.29 -1.19
C GLY A 259 -11.16 -12.45 -0.40
N SER A 260 -10.48 -12.97 0.63
CA SER A 260 -10.94 -14.05 1.52
C SER A 260 -10.99 -13.56 2.97
N LEU A 261 -12.10 -13.78 3.65
CA LEU A 261 -12.26 -13.46 5.08
C LEU A 261 -11.27 -14.26 5.94
N ALA A 262 -11.07 -15.54 5.66
CA ALA A 262 -10.12 -16.37 6.39
C ALA A 262 -8.68 -15.85 6.27
N HIS A 263 -8.22 -15.56 5.05
CA HIS A 263 -6.88 -14.98 4.85
C HIS A 263 -6.76 -13.57 5.46
N LEU A 264 -7.84 -12.80 5.52
CA LEU A 264 -7.83 -11.49 6.20
C LEU A 264 -7.57 -11.68 7.70
N GLU A 265 -8.28 -12.59 8.35
CA GLU A 265 -8.12 -12.88 9.78
C GLU A 265 -6.70 -13.37 10.11
N GLU A 266 -6.15 -14.26 9.29
CA GLU A 266 -4.75 -14.68 9.40
C GLU A 266 -3.77 -13.51 9.26
N ASN A 267 -3.94 -12.68 8.24
CA ASN A 267 -3.06 -11.53 8.01
C ASN A 267 -3.10 -10.53 9.17
N MET A 268 -4.29 -10.22 9.69
CA MET A 268 -4.45 -9.28 10.80
C MET A 268 -3.91 -9.85 12.12
N ALA A 269 -3.96 -11.16 12.33
CA ALA A 269 -3.39 -11.81 13.50
C ALA A 269 -1.85 -11.78 13.53
N ALA A 270 -1.18 -11.54 12.40
CA ALA A 270 0.29 -11.47 12.33
C ALA A 270 0.91 -10.40 13.25
N ARG A 271 0.15 -9.35 13.60
CA ARG A 271 0.61 -8.28 14.52
C ARG A 271 0.95 -8.78 15.94
N SER A 272 0.40 -9.92 16.36
CA SER A 272 0.64 -10.50 17.69
C SER A 272 1.80 -11.49 17.72
N ILE A 273 2.42 -11.79 16.57
CA ILE A 273 3.52 -12.75 16.50
C ILE A 273 4.83 -12.07 16.86
N ALA A 274 5.46 -12.55 17.92
CA ALA A 274 6.76 -12.08 18.37
C ALA A 274 7.86 -13.02 17.87
N LEU A 275 8.56 -12.64 16.81
CA LEU A 275 9.72 -13.38 16.30
C LEU A 275 10.90 -13.24 17.25
N THR A 276 11.55 -14.36 17.58
CA THR A 276 12.76 -14.40 18.40
C THR A 276 14.00 -13.98 17.61
N PRO A 277 15.14 -13.64 18.26
CA PRO A 277 16.40 -13.41 17.56
C PRO A 277 16.84 -14.61 16.69
N GLN A 278 16.54 -15.85 17.11
CA GLN A 278 16.82 -17.06 16.34
C GLN A 278 15.98 -17.10 15.06
N ASP A 279 14.66 -16.81 15.15
CA ASP A 279 13.78 -16.75 13.97
C ASP A 279 14.27 -15.72 12.93
N LEU A 280 14.70 -14.55 13.41
CA LEU A 280 15.23 -13.50 12.53
C LEU A 280 16.54 -13.92 11.87
N SER A 281 17.40 -14.67 12.59
CA SER A 281 18.63 -15.23 12.03
C SER A 281 18.33 -16.30 10.99
N ASP A 282 17.34 -17.16 11.25
CA ASP A 282 16.94 -18.23 10.32
C ASP A 282 16.33 -17.64 9.02
N LEU A 283 15.64 -16.51 9.13
CA LEU A 283 15.01 -15.79 8.01
C LEU A 283 15.92 -14.76 7.32
N ALA A 284 17.18 -14.62 7.77
CA ALA A 284 18.14 -13.63 7.23
C ALA A 284 18.62 -13.91 5.79
#